data_9338d70a4dfdf55675657204889fb327
#
_entry.id   9338d70a4dfdf55675657204889fb327
#
_cell.length_a   1.000
_cell.length_b   1.000
_cell.length_c   1.000
_cell.angle_alpha   90.00
_cell.angle_beta   90.00
_cell.angle_gamma   90.00
#
_symmetry.space_group_name_H-M   'P 1'
#
loop_
_entity.id
_entity.type
_entity.pdbx_description
1 polymer ?
#
loop_
_entity_poly.entity_id
_entity_poly.type
_entity_poly.pdbx_seq_one_letter_code
_entity_poly.pdbx_strand_id
1 'polypeptide(L)'
;MANKNESITVEEKLRALYDLQLIDSRVDEIRNVRGELPLEVQDLEDEVLGLKTRMDKLKTDVETINFEIAAKKNLIEESKALMKKYAEQQKNVRNSREFNSLSKEIEFQELEIQLAEKNIKEFKVQIEQKKEVVGETKEKLGERENHLKHKKGE
;
A
#
# COMPACT_ATOMS: atom_id res chain seq x y z
N MET A 1 -20.47 -19.82 77.72
CA MET A 1 -21.22 -19.87 76.44
C MET A 1 -21.07 -18.65 75.56
N ALA A 2 -20.39 -17.60 75.95
CA ALA A 2 -20.16 -16.43 75.12
C ALA A 2 -19.09 -16.58 74.06
N ASN A 3 -18.12 -17.51 74.18
CA ASN A 3 -16.99 -17.63 73.25
C ASN A 3 -17.28 -18.39 71.95
N LYS A 4 -18.35 -19.16 71.87
CA LYS A 4 -18.65 -19.88 70.58
C LYS A 4 -19.32 -19.02 69.52
N ASN A 5 -20.09 -18.02 69.98
CA ASN A 5 -20.74 -17.11 69.03
C ASN A 5 -19.77 -16.05 68.40
N GLU A 6 -18.74 -15.65 69.15
CA GLU A 6 -17.75 -14.72 68.68
C GLU A 6 -16.78 -15.40 67.66
N SER A 7 -16.43 -16.68 67.88
CA SER A 7 -15.57 -17.40 66.92
C SER A 7 -16.26 -17.68 65.59
N ILE A 8 -17.54 -17.98 65.58
CA ILE A 8 -18.37 -18.19 64.38
C ILE A 8 -18.53 -16.87 63.63
N THR A 9 -18.73 -15.74 64.29
CA THR A 9 -18.83 -14.43 63.65
C THR A 9 -17.50 -13.97 62.99
N VAL A 10 -16.36 -14.33 63.58
CA VAL A 10 -15.03 -14.01 62.99
C VAL A 10 -14.78 -14.84 61.73
N GLU A 11 -15.10 -16.13 61.73
CA GLU A 11 -15.00 -16.98 60.51
C GLU A 11 -15.94 -16.49 59.41
N GLU A 12 -17.17 -16.14 59.72
CA GLU A 12 -18.13 -15.59 58.76
C GLU A 12 -17.63 -14.26 58.17
N LYS A 13 -17.09 -13.40 59.01
CA LYS A 13 -16.48 -12.12 58.52
C LYS A 13 -15.29 -12.34 57.65
N LEU A 14 -14.40 -13.30 57.93
CA LEU A 14 -13.24 -13.63 57.10
C LEU A 14 -13.67 -14.22 55.75
N ARG A 15 -14.68 -15.08 55.73
CA ARG A 15 -15.23 -15.61 54.45
C ARG A 15 -15.88 -14.52 53.62
N ALA A 16 -16.68 -13.65 54.27
CA ALA A 16 -17.29 -12.52 53.57
C ALA A 16 -16.23 -11.58 52.96
N LEU A 17 -15.16 -11.31 53.69
CA LEU A 17 -14.05 -10.50 53.21
C LEU A 17 -13.32 -11.15 51.99
N TYR A 18 -13.09 -12.46 52.07
CA TYR A 18 -12.49 -13.23 50.98
C TYR A 18 -13.35 -13.21 49.72
N ASP A 19 -14.65 -13.45 49.86
CA ASP A 19 -15.62 -13.41 48.75
C ASP A 19 -15.71 -12.03 48.16
N LEU A 20 -15.66 -10.97 48.93
CA LEU A 20 -15.64 -9.59 48.47
C LEU A 20 -14.37 -9.29 47.66
N GLN A 21 -13.20 -9.75 48.07
CA GLN A 21 -11.96 -9.60 47.37
C GLN A 21 -11.99 -10.32 46.02
N LEU A 22 -12.57 -11.51 45.90
CA LEU A 22 -12.77 -12.24 44.67
C LEU A 22 -13.67 -11.48 43.69
N ILE A 23 -14.77 -10.91 44.19
CA ILE A 23 -15.68 -10.11 43.37
C ILE A 23 -15.00 -8.84 42.87
N ASP A 24 -14.26 -8.14 43.70
CA ASP A 24 -13.51 -6.94 43.34
C ASP A 24 -12.46 -7.26 42.24
N SER A 25 -11.73 -8.37 42.34
CA SER A 25 -10.78 -8.82 41.33
C SER A 25 -11.45 -9.07 39.98
N ARG A 26 -12.61 -9.71 39.96
CA ARG A 26 -13.39 -9.95 38.73
C ARG A 26 -13.91 -8.66 38.11
N VAL A 27 -14.36 -7.72 38.93
CA VAL A 27 -14.82 -6.39 38.48
C VAL A 27 -13.66 -5.62 37.83
N ASP A 28 -12.45 -5.67 38.41
CA ASP A 28 -11.27 -5.03 37.89
C ASP A 28 -10.85 -5.65 36.53
N GLU A 29 -10.90 -6.98 36.39
CA GLU A 29 -10.65 -7.66 35.10
C GLU A 29 -11.65 -7.21 34.02
N ILE A 30 -12.94 -7.13 34.35
CA ILE A 30 -13.99 -6.66 33.43
C ILE A 30 -13.76 -5.20 33.04
N ARG A 31 -13.39 -4.34 33.95
CA ARG A 31 -13.07 -2.93 33.67
C ARG A 31 -11.85 -2.79 32.74
N ASN A 32 -10.82 -3.57 32.99
CA ASN A 32 -9.60 -3.58 32.15
C ASN A 32 -9.93 -4.01 30.72
N VAL A 33 -10.70 -5.08 30.54
CA VAL A 33 -11.14 -5.56 29.22
C VAL A 33 -11.99 -4.49 28.51
N ARG A 34 -12.91 -3.84 29.20
CA ARG A 34 -13.72 -2.75 28.64
C ARG A 34 -12.90 -1.54 28.25
N GLY A 35 -11.82 -1.22 28.99
CA GLY A 35 -10.92 -0.13 28.69
C GLY A 35 -10.02 -0.41 27.49
N GLU A 36 -9.63 -1.67 27.27
CA GLU A 36 -8.78 -2.10 26.16
C GLU A 36 -9.51 -2.18 24.82
N LEU A 37 -10.77 -2.63 24.80
CA LEU A 37 -11.57 -2.79 23.57
C LEU A 37 -11.68 -1.51 22.73
N PRO A 38 -11.98 -0.32 23.27
CA PRO A 38 -12.00 0.91 22.50
C PRO A 38 -10.66 1.29 21.89
N LEU A 39 -9.55 1.02 22.59
CA LEU A 39 -8.19 1.26 22.09
C LEU A 39 -7.85 0.31 20.94
N GLU A 40 -8.19 -0.97 21.05
CA GLU A 40 -8.02 -1.96 20.00
C GLU A 40 -8.82 -1.58 18.74
N VAL A 41 -10.06 -1.14 18.91
CA VAL A 41 -10.92 -0.68 17.81
C VAL A 41 -10.29 0.54 17.13
N GLN A 42 -9.80 1.50 17.89
CA GLN A 42 -9.15 2.69 17.34
C GLN A 42 -7.87 2.34 16.56
N ASP A 43 -7.04 1.45 17.11
CA ASP A 43 -5.82 0.99 16.44
C ASP A 43 -6.16 0.30 15.11
N LEU A 44 -7.19 -0.54 15.08
CA LEU A 44 -7.67 -1.19 13.86
C LEU A 44 -8.22 -0.17 12.85
N GLU A 45 -8.97 0.82 13.29
CA GLU A 45 -9.47 1.89 12.42
C GLU A 45 -8.32 2.68 11.79
N ASP A 46 -7.29 3.01 12.56
CA ASP A 46 -6.09 3.71 12.09
C ASP A 46 -5.31 2.85 11.09
N GLU A 47 -5.20 1.54 11.35
CA GLU A 47 -4.57 0.58 10.45
C GLU A 47 -5.30 0.47 9.12
N VAL A 48 -6.63 0.37 9.16
CA VAL A 48 -7.50 0.34 7.97
C VAL A 48 -7.35 1.63 7.16
N LEU A 49 -7.36 2.78 7.81
CA LEU A 49 -7.18 4.07 7.16
C LEU A 49 -5.81 4.16 6.49
N GLY A 50 -4.75 3.74 7.18
CA GLY A 50 -3.39 3.70 6.65
C GLY A 50 -3.27 2.80 5.41
N LEU A 51 -3.89 1.63 5.43
CA LEU A 51 -3.92 0.70 4.29
C LEU A 51 -4.68 1.27 3.09
N LYS A 52 -5.80 1.93 3.32
CA LYS A 52 -6.58 2.62 2.27
C LYS A 52 -5.76 3.74 1.62
N THR A 53 -5.09 4.55 2.42
CA THR A 53 -4.24 5.64 1.95
C THR A 53 -3.09 5.09 1.11
N ARG A 54 -2.43 4.04 1.57
CA ARG A 54 -1.35 3.37 0.84
C ARG A 54 -1.85 2.81 -0.51
N MET A 55 -3.02 2.20 -0.51
CA MET A 55 -3.64 1.64 -1.71
C MET A 55 -3.96 2.72 -2.74
N ASP A 56 -4.51 3.85 -2.30
CA ASP A 56 -4.79 5.00 -3.17
C ASP A 56 -3.51 5.59 -3.76
N LYS A 57 -2.46 5.69 -2.96
CA LYS A 57 -1.14 6.14 -3.41
C LYS A 57 -0.56 5.20 -4.48
N LEU A 58 -0.63 3.89 -4.26
CA LEU A 58 -0.16 2.89 -5.23
C LEU A 58 -0.94 2.97 -6.54
N LYS A 59 -2.25 3.17 -6.48
CA LYS A 59 -3.10 3.36 -7.68
C LYS A 59 -2.69 4.61 -8.45
N THR A 60 -2.46 5.71 -7.75
CA THR A 60 -1.98 6.97 -8.34
C THR A 60 -0.61 6.77 -8.99
N ASP A 61 0.30 6.06 -8.33
CA ASP A 61 1.63 5.74 -8.89
C ASP A 61 1.51 4.93 -10.18
N VAL A 62 0.62 3.95 -10.23
CA VAL A 62 0.36 3.14 -11.45
C VAL A 62 -0.19 4.03 -12.57
N GLU A 63 -1.10 4.93 -12.29
CA GLU A 63 -1.63 5.88 -13.28
C GLU A 63 -0.52 6.78 -13.83
N THR A 64 0.35 7.29 -12.97
CA THR A 64 1.51 8.11 -13.35
C THR A 64 2.45 7.34 -14.28
N ILE A 65 2.75 6.09 -13.94
CA ILE A 65 3.62 5.23 -14.77
C ILE A 65 2.97 4.94 -16.13
N ASN A 66 1.67 4.68 -16.17
CA ASN A 66 0.93 4.50 -17.43
C ASN A 66 0.99 5.74 -18.30
N PHE A 67 0.91 6.92 -17.70
CA PHE A 67 1.06 8.19 -18.38
C PHE A 67 2.46 8.34 -18.98
N GLU A 68 3.50 7.98 -18.25
CA GLU A 68 4.88 7.98 -18.72
C GLU A 68 5.11 6.99 -19.86
N ILE A 69 4.50 5.82 -19.81
CA ILE A 69 4.53 4.83 -20.91
C ILE A 69 3.90 5.44 -22.16
N ALA A 70 2.74 6.08 -22.04
CA ALA A 70 2.09 6.75 -23.18
C ALA A 70 2.98 7.84 -23.78
N ALA A 71 3.64 8.64 -22.94
CA ALA A 71 4.59 9.67 -23.38
C ALA A 71 5.77 9.06 -24.14
N LYS A 72 6.32 7.93 -23.67
CA LYS A 72 7.41 7.23 -24.34
C LYS A 72 6.98 6.61 -25.68
N LYS A 73 5.76 6.09 -25.75
CA LYS A 73 5.19 5.59 -27.01
C LYS A 73 5.04 6.72 -28.04
N ASN A 74 4.60 7.89 -27.63
CA ASN A 74 4.52 9.07 -28.47
C ASN A 74 5.91 9.51 -28.96
N LEU A 75 6.91 9.48 -28.07
CA LEU A 75 8.31 9.77 -28.42
C LEU A 75 8.81 8.81 -29.51
N ILE A 76 8.52 7.52 -29.40
CA ILE A 76 8.87 6.51 -30.40
C ILE A 76 8.24 6.84 -31.77
N GLU A 77 6.96 7.20 -31.79
CA GLU A 77 6.26 7.55 -33.01
C GLU A 77 6.86 8.84 -33.68
N GLU A 78 7.17 9.84 -32.87
CA GLU A 78 7.83 11.07 -33.32
C GLU A 78 9.23 10.77 -33.90
N SER A 79 10.01 9.93 -33.21
CA SER A 79 11.33 9.54 -33.66
C SER A 79 11.27 8.75 -34.97
N LYS A 80 10.32 7.84 -35.13
CA LYS A 80 10.09 7.11 -36.37
C LYS A 80 9.73 8.05 -37.53
N ALA A 81 8.89 9.04 -37.27
CA ALA A 81 8.53 10.04 -38.27
C ALA A 81 9.73 10.88 -38.69
N LEU A 82 10.59 11.28 -37.75
CA LEU A 82 11.84 12.01 -38.05
C LEU A 82 12.82 11.16 -38.83
N MET A 83 12.98 9.89 -38.50
CA MET A 83 13.84 8.97 -39.26
C MET A 83 13.40 8.87 -40.72
N LYS A 84 12.11 8.72 -40.93
CA LYS A 84 11.52 8.67 -42.29
C LYS A 84 11.76 9.96 -43.03
N LYS A 85 11.58 11.10 -42.39
CA LYS A 85 11.84 12.43 -42.96
C LYS A 85 13.30 12.58 -43.34
N TYR A 86 14.24 12.21 -42.48
CA TYR A 86 15.68 12.30 -42.77
C TYR A 86 16.11 11.34 -43.89
N ALA A 87 15.53 10.13 -43.90
CA ALA A 87 15.80 9.17 -44.98
C ALA A 87 15.33 9.70 -46.35
N GLU A 88 14.19 10.36 -46.43
CA GLU A 88 13.71 11.02 -47.65
C GLU A 88 14.61 12.18 -48.07
N GLN A 89 15.07 12.99 -47.11
CA GLN A 89 16.01 14.07 -47.37
C GLN A 89 17.33 13.54 -47.91
N GLN A 90 17.83 12.40 -47.43
CA GLN A 90 19.07 11.77 -47.92
C GLN A 90 18.99 11.41 -49.41
N LYS A 91 17.82 11.03 -49.91
CA LYS A 91 17.61 10.70 -51.32
C LYS A 91 17.83 11.89 -52.23
N ASN A 92 17.63 13.11 -51.75
CA ASN A 92 17.72 14.35 -52.51
C ASN A 92 19.04 15.10 -52.31
N VAL A 93 19.89 14.63 -51.41
CA VAL A 93 21.17 15.27 -51.11
C VAL A 93 22.25 14.79 -52.05
N ARG A 94 23.01 15.71 -52.59
CA ARG A 94 24.14 15.44 -53.47
C ARG A 94 25.51 15.55 -52.81
N ASN A 95 25.56 16.18 -51.63
CA ASN A 95 26.78 16.42 -50.86
C ASN A 95 26.95 15.30 -49.81
N SER A 96 28.12 14.64 -49.79
CA SER A 96 28.42 13.56 -48.85
C SER A 96 28.46 14.03 -47.41
N ARG A 97 28.81 15.29 -47.13
CA ARG A 97 28.82 15.86 -45.78
C ARG A 97 27.40 15.97 -45.20
N GLU A 98 26.46 16.46 -46.01
CA GLU A 98 25.04 16.54 -45.61
C GLU A 98 24.42 15.15 -45.45
N PHE A 99 24.76 14.22 -46.35
CA PHE A 99 24.34 12.82 -46.28
C PHE A 99 24.77 12.17 -44.94
N ASN A 100 26.08 12.34 -44.61
CA ASN A 100 26.63 11.79 -43.37
C ASN A 100 25.99 12.44 -42.11
N SER A 101 25.71 13.74 -42.17
CA SER A 101 25.02 14.44 -41.08
C SER A 101 23.62 13.87 -40.86
N LEU A 102 22.84 13.62 -41.91
CA LEU A 102 21.52 13.00 -41.84
C LEU A 102 21.60 11.56 -41.35
N SER A 103 22.64 10.79 -41.73
CA SER A 103 22.87 9.44 -41.22
C SER A 103 23.09 9.45 -39.72
N LYS A 104 23.84 10.41 -39.20
CA LYS A 104 24.02 10.57 -37.74
C LYS A 104 22.73 10.93 -37.01
N GLU A 105 21.90 11.78 -37.62
CA GLU A 105 20.58 12.11 -37.06
C GLU A 105 19.67 10.88 -37.02
N ILE A 106 19.67 10.04 -38.03
CA ILE A 106 18.93 8.78 -38.07
C ILE A 106 19.44 7.84 -36.98
N GLU A 107 20.74 7.68 -36.83
CA GLU A 107 21.33 6.86 -35.76
C GLU A 107 20.91 7.37 -34.37
N PHE A 108 20.91 8.68 -34.15
CA PHE A 108 20.45 9.31 -32.93
C PHE A 108 18.99 8.96 -32.64
N GLN A 109 18.12 9.06 -33.65
CA GLN A 109 16.70 8.69 -33.49
C GLN A 109 16.52 7.19 -33.18
N GLU A 110 17.31 6.32 -33.78
CA GLU A 110 17.31 4.87 -33.47
C GLU A 110 17.67 4.61 -32.02
N LEU A 111 18.70 5.30 -31.50
CA LEU A 111 19.09 5.18 -30.09
C LEU A 111 18.01 5.72 -29.15
N GLU A 112 17.35 6.81 -29.51
CA GLU A 112 16.23 7.36 -28.78
C GLU A 112 15.06 6.34 -28.67
N ILE A 113 14.75 5.68 -29.79
CA ILE A 113 13.74 4.64 -29.86
C ILE A 113 14.11 3.46 -28.92
N GLN A 114 15.36 2.99 -29.02
CA GLN A 114 15.84 1.89 -28.19
C GLN A 114 15.77 2.23 -26.70
N LEU A 115 16.18 3.44 -26.34
CA LEU A 115 16.10 3.91 -24.94
C LEU A 115 14.65 4.00 -24.46
N ALA A 116 13.75 4.54 -25.28
CA ALA A 116 12.33 4.63 -24.97
C ALA A 116 11.69 3.24 -24.80
N GLU A 117 12.02 2.28 -25.67
CA GLU A 117 11.55 0.90 -25.56
C GLU A 117 12.05 0.23 -24.29
N LYS A 118 13.30 0.44 -23.93
CA LYS A 118 13.88 -0.05 -22.66
C LYS A 118 13.15 0.53 -21.46
N ASN A 119 12.92 1.85 -21.48
CA ASN A 119 12.19 2.52 -20.41
C ASN A 119 10.75 1.99 -20.27
N ILE A 120 10.07 1.72 -21.37
CA ILE A 120 8.72 1.14 -21.38
C ILE A 120 8.75 -0.25 -20.73
N LYS A 121 9.73 -1.09 -21.03
CA LYS A 121 9.87 -2.41 -20.39
C LYS A 121 10.07 -2.29 -18.88
N GLU A 122 10.93 -1.37 -18.45
CA GLU A 122 11.16 -1.10 -17.03
C GLU A 122 9.90 -0.60 -16.33
N PHE A 123 9.16 0.31 -16.95
CA PHE A 123 7.89 0.79 -16.43
C PHE A 123 6.84 -0.31 -16.31
N LYS A 124 6.75 -1.21 -17.29
CA LYS A 124 5.83 -2.35 -17.23
C LYS A 124 6.15 -3.29 -16.06
N VAL A 125 7.44 -3.53 -15.82
CA VAL A 125 7.88 -4.32 -14.64
C VAL A 125 7.49 -3.63 -13.35
N GLN A 126 7.68 -2.32 -13.25
CA GLN A 126 7.27 -1.53 -12.07
C GLN A 126 5.76 -1.61 -11.84
N ILE A 127 4.95 -1.54 -12.91
CA ILE A 127 3.49 -1.67 -12.82
C ILE A 127 3.10 -3.04 -12.27
N GLU A 128 3.72 -4.11 -12.77
CA GLU A 128 3.44 -5.47 -12.28
C GLU A 128 3.78 -5.61 -10.80
N GLN A 129 4.93 -5.10 -10.37
CA GLN A 129 5.34 -5.08 -8.97
C GLN A 129 4.35 -4.31 -8.09
N LYS A 130 3.91 -3.13 -8.55
CA LYS A 130 2.95 -2.31 -7.82
C LYS A 130 1.56 -2.95 -7.76
N LYS A 131 1.12 -3.60 -8.83
CA LYS A 131 -0.15 -4.36 -8.86
C LYS A 131 -0.13 -5.51 -7.87
N GLU A 132 0.99 -6.22 -7.77
CA GLU A 132 1.17 -7.28 -6.79
C GLU A 132 1.04 -6.74 -5.36
N VAL A 133 1.72 -5.62 -5.06
CA VAL A 133 1.62 -4.95 -3.76
C VAL A 133 0.19 -4.46 -3.48
N VAL A 134 -0.50 -3.94 -4.48
CA VAL A 134 -1.92 -3.55 -4.37
C VAL A 134 -2.78 -4.75 -4.00
N GLY A 135 -2.57 -5.90 -4.65
CA GLY A 135 -3.27 -7.14 -4.33
C GLY A 135 -3.05 -7.59 -2.89
N GLU A 136 -1.81 -7.59 -2.43
CA GLU A 136 -1.47 -7.93 -1.05
C GLU A 136 -2.07 -6.94 -0.04
N THR A 137 -2.01 -5.66 -0.34
CA THR A 137 -2.57 -4.60 0.50
C THR A 137 -4.10 -4.71 0.59
N LYS A 138 -4.74 -5.00 -0.53
CA LYS A 138 -6.21 -5.23 -0.60
C LYS A 138 -6.62 -6.42 0.26
N GLU A 139 -5.85 -7.51 0.22
CA GLU A 139 -6.09 -8.68 1.04
C GLU A 139 -5.95 -8.37 2.53
N LYS A 140 -4.88 -7.70 2.93
CA LYS A 140 -4.69 -7.22 4.31
C LYS A 140 -5.81 -6.29 4.76
N LEU A 141 -6.22 -5.38 3.88
CA LEU A 141 -7.33 -4.46 4.17
C LEU A 141 -8.62 -5.22 4.45
N GLY A 142 -8.94 -6.22 3.63
CA GLY A 142 -10.11 -7.08 3.83
C GLY A 142 -10.08 -7.81 5.17
N GLU A 143 -8.94 -8.38 5.54
CA GLU A 143 -8.74 -9.04 6.83
C GLU A 143 -8.92 -8.08 8.00
N ARG A 144 -8.33 -6.88 7.92
CA ARG A 144 -8.43 -5.87 8.96
C ARG A 144 -9.83 -5.30 9.10
N GLU A 145 -10.53 -5.08 8.00
CA GLU A 145 -11.93 -4.64 8.01
C GLU A 145 -12.84 -5.69 8.65
N ASN A 146 -12.64 -6.97 8.35
CA ASN A 146 -13.38 -8.06 8.98
C ASN A 146 -13.10 -8.14 10.48
N HIS A 147 -11.84 -8.02 10.86
CA HIS A 147 -11.43 -8.01 12.27
C HIS A 147 -12.08 -6.83 13.02
N LEU A 148 -12.05 -5.64 12.42
CA LEU A 148 -12.69 -4.44 12.98
C LEU A 148 -14.20 -4.64 13.15
N LYS A 149 -14.86 -5.22 12.15
CA LYS A 149 -16.29 -5.52 12.20
C LYS A 149 -16.63 -6.46 13.35
N HIS A 150 -15.82 -7.51 13.55
CA HIS A 150 -15.99 -8.42 14.70
C HIS A 150 -15.81 -7.72 16.02
N LYS A 151 -14.79 -6.90 16.17
CA LYS A 151 -14.52 -6.14 17.39
C LYS A 151 -15.63 -5.15 17.72
N LYS A 152 -16.20 -4.47 16.72
CA LYS A 152 -17.34 -3.55 16.90
C LYS A 152 -18.64 -4.29 17.24
N GLY A 153 -18.80 -5.52 16.76
CA GLY A 153 -19.97 -6.35 17.05
C GLY A 153 -19.97 -6.97 18.45
N GLU A 154 -18.82 -6.98 19.12
CA GLU A 154 -18.66 -7.43 20.49
C GLU A 154 -18.89 -6.28 21.49
#